data_ace3023c6f8f006a7cf9f6599f7f0fd1
#
_entry.id   ace3023c6f8f006a7cf9f6599f7f0fd1
#
_cell.length_a   1.000
_cell.length_b   1.000
_cell.length_c   1.000
_cell.angle_alpha   90.00
_cell.angle_beta   90.00
_cell.angle_gamma   90.00
#
_symmetry.space_group_name_H-M   'P 1'
#
loop_
_entity.id
_entity.type
_entity.pdbx_description
1 polymer ?
#
loop_
_entity_poly.entity_id
_entity_poly.type
_entity_poly.pdbx_seq_one_letter_code
_entity_poly.pdbx_strand_id
1 'polypeptide(L)'
;PWLISLVSLFAVINGALIQIIMGSRVCYGLSQQNWLPASIGKVNSKTRTPINATLIVSFIILLTALALPIDTLANTTTYLLLIVFSLVNAALLRIKLGKGEQDEEGDGPLTTEVDDFYQVNIAIPFFGFLICILFLLGQTLSILLS
;
A
#
# COMPACT_ATOMS: atom_id res chain seq x y z
N PRO A 1 9.47 -27.61 19.93
CA PRO A 1 8.83 -27.28 18.64
C PRO A 1 7.46 -26.62 18.80
N TRP A 2 6.57 -27.16 19.68
CA TRP A 2 5.21 -26.65 19.85
C TRP A 2 5.13 -25.19 20.34
N LEU A 3 6.08 -24.72 21.15
CA LEU A 3 6.18 -23.32 21.61
C LEU A 3 6.38 -22.35 20.44
N ILE A 4 7.24 -22.73 19.49
CA ILE A 4 7.52 -21.92 18.30
C ILE A 4 6.24 -21.78 17.44
N SER A 5 5.53 -22.88 17.25
CA SER A 5 4.25 -22.87 16.50
C SER A 5 3.20 -22.00 17.18
N LEU A 6 3.15 -22.03 18.50
CA LEU A 6 2.20 -21.20 19.27
C LEU A 6 2.53 -19.71 19.16
N VAL A 7 3.80 -19.36 19.29
CA VAL A 7 4.26 -17.96 19.10
C VAL A 7 3.99 -17.48 17.67
N SER A 8 4.27 -18.33 16.67
CA SER A 8 3.98 -18.01 15.26
C SER A 8 2.49 -17.79 15.02
N LEU A 9 1.63 -18.59 15.62
CA LEU A 9 0.18 -18.42 15.52
C LEU A 9 -0.27 -17.05 16.06
N PHE A 10 0.21 -16.65 17.23
CA PHE A 10 -0.10 -15.35 17.80
C PHE A 10 0.42 -14.20 16.92
N ALA A 11 1.62 -14.33 16.35
CA ALA A 11 2.20 -13.34 15.46
C ALA A 11 1.35 -13.16 14.18
N VAL A 12 0.90 -14.26 13.57
CA VAL A 12 0.05 -14.24 12.37
C VAL A 12 -1.31 -13.64 12.67
N ILE A 13 -1.95 -14.00 13.78
CA ILE A 13 -3.24 -13.44 14.19
C ILE A 13 -3.11 -11.92 14.39
N ASN A 14 -2.07 -11.46 15.06
CA ASN A 14 -1.82 -10.03 15.27
C ASN A 14 -1.64 -9.28 13.93
N GLY A 15 -0.84 -9.84 13.02
CA GLY A 15 -0.66 -9.29 11.68
C GLY A 15 -1.98 -9.20 10.89
N ALA A 16 -2.80 -10.25 10.92
CA ALA A 16 -4.10 -10.28 10.26
C ALA A 16 -5.06 -9.23 10.83
N LEU A 17 -5.10 -9.06 12.16
CA LEU A 17 -5.92 -8.04 12.81
C LEU A 17 -5.53 -6.62 12.37
N ILE A 18 -4.23 -6.32 12.34
CA ILE A 18 -3.72 -5.02 11.89
C ILE A 18 -4.14 -4.77 10.44
N GLN A 19 -4.01 -5.77 9.55
CA GLN A 19 -4.41 -5.66 8.14
C GLN A 19 -5.91 -5.37 7.99
N ILE A 20 -6.77 -6.06 8.73
CA ILE A 20 -8.22 -5.83 8.71
C ILE A 20 -8.56 -4.41 9.20
N ILE A 21 -7.92 -3.95 10.26
CA ILE A 21 -8.13 -2.59 10.80
C ILE A 21 -7.70 -1.54 9.78
N MET A 22 -6.52 -1.70 9.18
CA MET A 22 -6.01 -0.77 8.14
C MET A 22 -6.93 -0.77 6.91
N GLY A 23 -7.30 -1.94 6.40
CA GLY A 23 -8.21 -2.07 5.26
C GLY A 23 -9.58 -1.42 5.53
N SER A 24 -10.15 -1.60 6.72
CA SER A 24 -11.43 -0.98 7.09
C SER A 24 -11.33 0.56 7.15
N ARG A 25 -10.20 1.10 7.63
CA ARG A 25 -9.95 2.56 7.66
C ARG A 25 -9.78 3.15 6.26
N VAL A 26 -9.10 2.44 5.37
CA VAL A 26 -8.97 2.85 3.95
C VAL A 26 -10.36 2.88 3.28
N CYS A 27 -11.17 1.83 3.45
CA CYS A 27 -12.54 1.79 2.94
C CYS A 27 -13.41 2.92 3.50
N TYR A 28 -13.26 3.24 4.79
CA TYR A 28 -13.92 4.39 5.40
C TYR A 28 -13.48 5.71 4.76
N GLY A 29 -12.19 5.93 4.58
CA GLY A 29 -11.65 7.14 3.94
C GLY A 29 -12.14 7.31 2.50
N LEU A 30 -12.17 6.24 1.71
CA LEU A 30 -12.71 6.24 0.35
C LEU A 30 -14.22 6.52 0.32
N SER A 31 -14.98 6.03 1.31
CA SER A 31 -16.40 6.32 1.43
C SER A 31 -16.65 7.80 1.77
N GLN A 32 -15.81 8.44 2.59
CA GLN A 32 -15.90 9.87 2.88
C GLN A 32 -15.63 10.75 1.64
N GLN A 33 -14.82 10.25 0.71
CA GLN A 33 -14.53 10.92 -0.56
C GLN A 33 -15.58 10.61 -1.66
N ASN A 34 -16.69 9.94 -1.33
CA ASN A 34 -17.73 9.48 -2.27
C ASN A 34 -17.24 8.50 -3.37
N TRP A 35 -16.10 7.84 -3.16
CA TRP A 35 -15.61 6.81 -4.07
C TRP A 35 -16.25 5.45 -3.79
N LEU A 36 -16.75 5.26 -2.58
CA LEU A 36 -17.50 4.07 -2.16
C LEU A 36 -18.88 4.46 -1.61
N PRO A 37 -19.88 3.58 -1.69
CA PRO A 37 -21.20 3.84 -1.15
C PRO A 37 -21.15 4.26 0.32
N ALA A 38 -21.93 5.27 0.70
CA ALA A 38 -21.99 5.81 2.06
C ALA A 38 -22.36 4.75 3.13
N SER A 39 -23.01 3.65 2.70
CA SER A 39 -23.34 2.53 3.58
C SER A 39 -22.11 1.83 4.17
N ILE A 40 -20.98 1.83 3.46
CA ILE A 40 -19.72 1.21 3.91
C ILE A 40 -19.04 2.10 4.96
N GLY A 41 -19.16 3.42 4.81
CA GLY A 41 -18.58 4.40 5.71
C GLY A 41 -19.40 4.70 6.97
N LYS A 42 -20.52 4.02 7.22
CA LYS A 42 -21.29 4.22 8.44
C LYS A 42 -20.51 3.74 9.66
N VAL A 43 -20.21 4.69 10.55
CA VAL A 43 -19.56 4.42 11.84
C VAL A 43 -20.63 4.12 12.89
N ASN A 44 -20.44 3.03 13.61
CA ASN A 44 -21.31 2.69 14.73
C ASN A 44 -21.04 3.66 15.90
N SER A 45 -22.10 4.28 16.43
CA SER A 45 -22.01 5.25 17.52
C SER A 45 -21.47 4.67 18.84
N LYS A 46 -21.61 3.36 19.08
CA LYS A 46 -21.09 2.70 20.29
C LYS A 46 -19.61 2.35 20.20
N THR A 47 -19.19 1.78 19.07
CA THR A 47 -17.80 1.28 18.90
C THR A 47 -16.89 2.29 18.21
N ARG A 48 -17.44 3.36 17.63
CA ARG A 48 -16.72 4.36 16.82
C ARG A 48 -15.85 3.75 15.72
N THR A 49 -16.27 2.59 15.22
CA THR A 49 -15.59 1.85 14.14
C THR A 49 -16.54 1.64 12.96
N PRO A 50 -16.04 1.64 11.73
CA PRO A 50 -16.84 1.34 10.53
C PRO A 50 -17.08 -0.17 10.41
N ILE A 51 -18.08 -0.69 11.16
CA ILE A 51 -18.36 -2.13 11.23
C ILE A 51 -18.64 -2.70 9.84
N ASN A 52 -19.39 -2.00 9.00
CA ASN A 52 -19.71 -2.47 7.66
C ASN A 52 -18.46 -2.62 6.79
N ALA A 53 -17.53 -1.65 6.85
CA ALA A 53 -16.26 -1.75 6.15
C ALA A 53 -15.42 -2.93 6.67
N THR A 54 -15.37 -3.12 7.98
CA THR A 54 -14.64 -4.24 8.60
C THR A 54 -15.21 -5.59 8.16
N LEU A 55 -16.54 -5.76 8.15
CA LEU A 55 -17.19 -6.99 7.70
C LEU A 55 -16.90 -7.29 6.22
N ILE A 56 -16.99 -6.28 5.36
CA ILE A 56 -16.73 -6.44 3.92
C ILE A 56 -15.26 -6.83 3.69
N VAL A 57 -14.32 -6.13 4.32
CA VAL A 57 -12.90 -6.44 4.21
C VAL A 57 -12.59 -7.84 4.72
N SER A 58 -13.12 -8.22 5.89
CA SER A 58 -12.93 -9.55 6.45
C SER A 58 -13.51 -10.65 5.56
N PHE A 59 -14.67 -10.40 4.96
CA PHE A 59 -15.32 -11.34 4.03
C PHE A 59 -14.50 -11.52 2.75
N ILE A 60 -13.97 -10.44 2.18
CA ILE A 60 -13.10 -10.50 1.00
C ILE A 60 -11.82 -11.28 1.32
N ILE A 61 -11.18 -11.00 2.45
CA ILE A 61 -9.97 -11.71 2.89
C ILE A 61 -10.26 -13.21 3.06
N LEU A 62 -11.38 -13.57 3.71
CA LEU A 62 -11.77 -14.95 3.91
C LEU A 62 -12.02 -15.68 2.59
N LEU A 63 -12.78 -15.05 1.68
CA LEU A 63 -13.03 -15.61 0.34
C LEU A 63 -11.73 -15.84 -0.43
N THR A 64 -10.85 -14.86 -0.44
CA THR A 64 -9.56 -14.95 -1.14
C THR A 64 -8.67 -16.03 -0.54
N ALA A 65 -8.64 -16.14 0.78
CA ALA A 65 -7.86 -17.16 1.48
C ALA A 65 -8.38 -18.60 1.25
N LEU A 66 -9.69 -18.78 1.05
CA LEU A 66 -10.28 -20.08 0.75
C LEU A 66 -10.19 -20.45 -0.74
N ALA A 67 -10.22 -19.46 -1.63
CA ALA A 67 -10.26 -19.69 -3.08
C ALA A 67 -8.88 -19.93 -3.69
N LEU A 68 -7.82 -19.39 -3.10
CA LEU A 68 -6.48 -19.38 -3.69
C LEU A 68 -5.48 -20.13 -2.81
N PRO A 69 -4.58 -20.94 -3.42
CA PRO A 69 -3.47 -21.55 -2.70
C PRO A 69 -2.49 -20.49 -2.19
N ILE A 70 -1.81 -20.80 -1.09
CA ILE A 70 -0.89 -19.89 -0.39
C ILE A 70 0.21 -19.34 -1.29
N ASP A 71 0.75 -20.18 -2.17
CA ASP A 71 1.81 -19.77 -3.12
C ASP A 71 1.33 -18.72 -4.11
N THR A 72 0.11 -18.88 -4.62
CA THR A 72 -0.51 -17.89 -5.51
C THR A 72 -0.78 -16.57 -4.79
N LEU A 73 -1.26 -16.63 -3.55
CA LEU A 73 -1.48 -15.44 -2.72
C LEU A 73 -0.16 -14.70 -2.45
N ALA A 74 0.90 -15.41 -2.09
CA ALA A 74 2.21 -14.84 -1.84
C ALA A 74 2.79 -14.17 -3.09
N ASN A 75 2.76 -14.85 -4.22
CA ASN A 75 3.23 -14.32 -5.49
C ASN A 75 2.42 -13.08 -5.92
N THR A 76 1.10 -13.15 -5.88
CA THR A 76 0.23 -12.02 -6.24
C THR A 76 0.48 -10.80 -5.34
N THR A 77 0.67 -11.01 -4.04
CA THR A 77 0.98 -9.93 -3.10
C THR A 77 2.31 -9.28 -3.43
N THR A 78 3.33 -10.08 -3.75
CA THR A 78 4.65 -9.57 -4.15
C THR A 78 4.56 -8.72 -5.43
N TYR A 79 3.81 -9.17 -6.44
CA TYR A 79 3.58 -8.39 -7.66
C TYR A 79 2.90 -7.05 -7.37
N LEU A 80 1.82 -7.06 -6.58
CA LEU A 80 1.10 -5.84 -6.23
C LEU A 80 1.98 -4.86 -5.48
N LEU A 81 2.78 -5.32 -4.52
CA LEU A 81 3.72 -4.48 -3.78
C LEU A 81 4.78 -3.87 -4.69
N LEU A 82 5.37 -4.65 -5.60
CA LEU A 82 6.36 -4.14 -6.54
C LEU A 82 5.77 -3.09 -7.49
N ILE A 83 4.52 -3.29 -7.96
CA ILE A 83 3.82 -2.30 -8.78
C ILE A 83 3.59 -1.00 -8.00
N VAL A 84 3.10 -1.10 -6.77
CA VAL A 84 2.86 0.08 -5.92
C VAL A 84 4.16 0.83 -5.65
N PHE A 85 5.24 0.13 -5.27
CA PHE A 85 6.53 0.77 -5.05
C PHE A 85 7.11 1.40 -6.31
N SER A 86 6.94 0.74 -7.47
CA SER A 86 7.34 1.30 -8.76
C SER A 86 6.59 2.61 -9.06
N LEU A 87 5.27 2.64 -8.84
CA LEU A 87 4.45 3.83 -9.04
C LEU A 87 4.83 4.97 -8.09
N VAL A 88 5.08 4.66 -6.82
CA VAL A 88 5.51 5.67 -5.83
C VAL A 88 6.86 6.27 -6.20
N ASN A 89 7.83 5.43 -6.56
CA ASN A 89 9.15 5.90 -7.00
C ASN A 89 9.07 6.71 -8.31
N ALA A 90 8.23 6.29 -9.26
CA ALA A 90 7.97 7.05 -10.49
C ALA A 90 7.32 8.40 -10.22
N ALA A 91 6.35 8.46 -9.31
CA ALA A 91 5.71 9.70 -8.89
C ALA A 91 6.70 10.67 -8.23
N LEU A 92 7.55 10.17 -7.33
CA LEU A 92 8.62 10.95 -6.71
C LEU A 92 9.61 11.48 -7.75
N LEU A 93 9.99 10.65 -8.70
CA LEU A 93 10.89 11.04 -9.78
C LEU A 93 10.28 12.15 -10.64
N ARG A 94 8.99 12.00 -10.99
CA ARG A 94 8.26 12.99 -11.78
C ARG A 94 8.13 14.35 -11.07
N ILE A 95 7.82 14.34 -9.78
CA ILE A 95 7.73 15.56 -8.96
C ILE A 95 9.10 16.28 -8.93
N LYS A 96 10.17 15.51 -8.81
CA LYS A 96 11.51 16.05 -8.69
C LYS A 96 12.06 16.60 -10.02
N LEU A 97 11.71 15.96 -11.14
CA LEU A 97 12.04 16.43 -12.48
C LEU A 97 11.19 17.67 -12.85
N GLY A 98 9.91 17.71 -12.43
CA GLY A 98 9.03 18.86 -12.69
C GLY A 98 9.35 20.10 -11.85
N LYS A 99 9.96 19.95 -10.67
CA LYS A 99 10.42 21.10 -9.88
C LYS A 99 11.63 21.81 -10.51
N GLY A 100 12.43 21.14 -11.29
CA GLY A 100 13.56 21.76 -12.00
C GLY A 100 13.16 22.75 -13.10
N GLU A 101 11.87 22.79 -13.50
CA GLU A 101 11.34 23.74 -14.49
C GLU A 101 10.53 24.88 -13.86
N GLN A 102 10.22 24.83 -12.55
CA GLN A 102 9.38 25.82 -11.87
C GLN A 102 10.12 26.76 -10.91
N ASP A 103 11.42 26.60 -10.74
CA ASP A 103 12.23 27.48 -9.86
C ASP A 103 12.49 28.88 -10.44
N GLU A 104 11.90 29.23 -11.61
CA GLU A 104 12.03 30.58 -12.19
C GLU A 104 10.80 31.51 -11.99
N GLU A 105 9.67 31.00 -11.44
CA GLU A 105 8.48 31.87 -11.27
C GLU A 105 7.67 31.48 -10.01
N GLY A 106 7.89 32.21 -8.92
CA GLY A 106 6.94 32.22 -7.82
C GLY A 106 7.50 32.30 -6.40
N ASP A 107 8.01 33.46 -6.04
CA ASP A 107 8.26 33.87 -4.65
C ASP A 107 6.95 33.97 -3.86
N GLY A 108 6.62 32.90 -3.13
CA GLY A 108 5.51 32.84 -2.19
C GLY A 108 5.97 32.35 -0.79
N PRO A 109 5.60 33.04 0.32
CA PRO A 109 6.17 32.80 1.65
C PRO A 109 5.77 31.50 2.34
N LEU A 110 5.09 30.55 1.66
CA LEU A 110 4.64 29.26 2.20
C LEU A 110 5.46 28.06 1.71
N THR A 111 6.45 28.28 0.84
CA THR A 111 7.23 27.19 0.23
C THR A 111 8.52 26.86 0.98
N THR A 112 9.01 27.73 1.85
CA THR A 112 10.32 27.60 2.50
C THR A 112 10.40 26.52 3.59
N GLU A 113 9.30 26.15 4.25
CA GLU A 113 9.33 25.08 5.27
C GLU A 113 9.22 23.66 4.68
N VAL A 114 8.67 23.51 3.47
CA VAL A 114 8.50 22.21 2.81
C VAL A 114 9.75 21.82 2.01
N ASP A 115 10.53 22.78 1.57
CA ASP A 115 11.72 22.52 0.75
C ASP A 115 12.91 21.95 1.53
N ASP A 116 13.03 22.29 2.81
CA ASP A 116 14.12 21.78 3.67
C ASP A 116 13.93 20.28 4.06
N PHE A 117 12.70 19.78 4.00
CA PHE A 117 12.37 18.38 4.30
C PHE A 117 12.62 17.43 3.10
N TYR A 118 12.81 17.94 1.89
CA TYR A 118 12.86 17.18 0.65
C TYR A 118 14.23 17.16 -0.06
N GLN A 119 15.32 17.24 0.69
CA GLN A 119 16.67 17.04 0.14
C GLN A 119 17.04 15.54 -0.04
N VAL A 120 16.08 14.71 -0.45
CA VAL A 120 16.40 13.34 -0.87
C VAL A 120 17.08 13.41 -2.24
N ASN A 121 18.29 12.90 -2.34
CA ASN A 121 19.05 12.85 -3.60
C ASN A 121 18.22 12.14 -4.68
N ILE A 122 18.17 12.69 -5.90
CA ILE A 122 17.39 12.15 -7.04
C ILE A 122 17.79 10.71 -7.39
N ALA A 123 19.00 10.32 -7.01
CA ALA A 123 19.50 8.97 -7.22
C ALA A 123 18.67 7.89 -6.44
N ILE A 124 18.12 8.24 -5.25
CA ILE A 124 17.41 7.26 -4.39
C ILE A 124 16.13 6.76 -5.05
N PRO A 125 15.18 7.62 -5.48
CA PRO A 125 13.97 7.14 -6.17
C PRO A 125 14.29 6.52 -7.54
N PHE A 126 15.34 6.96 -8.22
CA PHE A 126 15.77 6.35 -9.48
C PHE A 126 16.26 4.91 -9.29
N PHE A 127 17.15 4.66 -8.32
CA PHE A 127 17.59 3.31 -8.00
C PHE A 127 16.45 2.43 -7.47
N GLY A 128 15.55 2.98 -6.63
CA GLY A 128 14.38 2.26 -6.15
C GLY A 128 13.46 1.81 -7.30
N PHE A 129 13.22 2.69 -8.26
CA PHE A 129 12.44 2.39 -9.46
C PHE A 129 13.09 1.30 -10.33
N LEU A 130 14.40 1.43 -10.56
CA LEU A 130 15.16 0.48 -11.36
C LEU A 130 15.18 -0.92 -10.74
N ILE A 131 15.38 -1.01 -9.42
CA ILE A 131 15.36 -2.27 -8.68
C ILE A 131 13.96 -2.91 -8.77
N CYS A 132 12.88 -2.14 -8.59
CA CYS A 132 11.52 -2.65 -8.69
C CYS A 132 11.23 -3.22 -10.10
N ILE A 133 11.67 -2.54 -11.16
CA ILE A 133 11.51 -3.03 -12.54
C ILE A 133 12.31 -4.31 -12.75
N LEU A 134 13.54 -4.37 -12.26
CA LEU A 134 14.40 -5.56 -12.38
C LEU A 134 13.74 -6.78 -11.73
N PHE A 135 13.18 -6.61 -10.53
CA PHE A 135 12.44 -7.67 -9.84
C PHE A 135 11.16 -8.07 -10.56
N LEU A 136 10.39 -7.12 -11.10
CA LEU A 136 9.20 -7.41 -11.90
C LEU A 136 9.56 -8.22 -13.16
N LEU A 137 10.63 -7.84 -13.86
CA LEU A 137 11.10 -8.59 -15.04
C LEU A 137 11.58 -10.00 -14.66
N GLY A 138 12.30 -10.15 -13.56
CA GLY A 138 12.75 -11.44 -13.06
C GLY A 138 11.59 -12.37 -12.71
N GLN A 139 10.57 -11.86 -12.06
CA GLN A 139 9.35 -12.58 -11.70
C GLN A 139 8.56 -13.00 -12.96
N THR A 140 8.37 -12.08 -13.92
CA THR A 140 7.65 -12.40 -15.17
C THR A 140 8.40 -13.44 -16.00
N LEU A 141 9.74 -13.35 -16.05
CA LEU A 141 10.57 -14.32 -16.76
C LEU A 141 10.51 -15.70 -16.10
N SER A 142 10.49 -15.76 -14.76
CA SER A 142 10.34 -17.01 -14.01
C SER A 142 9.02 -17.73 -14.30
N ILE A 143 7.92 -16.97 -14.46
CA ILE A 143 6.61 -17.54 -14.81
C ILE A 143 6.58 -17.98 -16.26
N LEU A 144 7.26 -17.26 -17.16
CA LEU A 144 7.26 -17.62 -18.58
C LEU A 144 8.10 -18.89 -18.86
N LEU A 145 9.08 -19.18 -18.00
CA LEU A 145 9.98 -20.34 -18.12
C LEU A 145 9.50 -21.56 -17.31
N SER A 146 8.48 -21.43 -16.47
CA SER A 146 7.85 -22.49 -15.68
C SER A 146 6.68 -23.12 -16.43
#